data_f01adfd02f8a703f1316174ebef9baa1
#
_entry.id   f01adfd02f8a703f1316174ebef9baa1
#
_cell.length_a   1.000
_cell.length_b   1.000
_cell.length_c   1.000
_cell.angle_alpha   90.00
_cell.angle_beta   90.00
_cell.angle_gamma   90.00
#
_symmetry.space_group_name_H-M   'P 1'
#
loop_
_entity.id
_entity.type
_entity.pdbx_description
1 polymer ?
#
loop_
_entity_poly.entity_id
_entity_poly.type
_entity_poly.pdbx_seq_one_letter_code
_entity_poly.pdbx_strand_id
1 'polypeptide(L)'
;QTVLPEDELLAQAESGTLVVRKSGGTMRGLHWGEDDGEKNAPKTADILNPAAVSRFIELTHEAYYRELKEYFGTTIIGFFTDEPSILGRNVSGMFPWTHGFAEIFRRAGGNAANLAALFDGRENDDTRLYHKLLLQREGEVYYGTLSRWCKAHGIGLMGHPHQSDDIEVEKYFAVPGQDLVLRWLAPEKDGLAGIDSTMAKC
;
A
#
# COMPACT_ATOMS: atom_id res chain seq x y z
N GLN A 1 -3.86 -9.56 -22.00
CA GLN A 1 -3.54 -10.82 -21.32
C GLN A 1 -4.69 -11.80 -21.48
N THR A 2 -4.43 -13.10 -21.44
CA THR A 2 -5.47 -14.12 -21.53
C THR A 2 -6.20 -14.25 -20.20
N VAL A 3 -7.55 -14.35 -20.24
CA VAL A 3 -8.37 -14.66 -19.05
C VAL A 3 -8.15 -16.13 -18.66
N LEU A 4 -7.91 -16.38 -17.39
CA LEU A 4 -7.66 -17.70 -16.82
C LEU A 4 -8.93 -18.23 -16.11
N PRO A 5 -9.06 -19.55 -15.91
CA PRO A 5 -10.23 -20.12 -15.25
C PRO A 5 -10.47 -19.63 -13.81
N GLU A 6 -9.39 -19.25 -13.10
CA GLU A 6 -9.43 -18.75 -11.74
C GLU A 6 -9.67 -17.23 -11.62
N ASP A 7 -9.72 -16.53 -12.74
CA ASP A 7 -9.97 -15.09 -12.74
C ASP A 7 -11.42 -14.77 -12.42
N GLU A 8 -11.65 -13.78 -11.56
CA GLU A 8 -12.98 -13.26 -11.30
C GLU A 8 -13.30 -12.13 -12.28
N LEU A 9 -14.41 -12.23 -12.99
CA LEU A 9 -14.85 -11.18 -13.90
C LEU A 9 -15.19 -9.90 -13.13
N LEU A 10 -14.53 -8.81 -13.46
CA LEU A 10 -14.82 -7.49 -12.90
C LEU A 10 -15.78 -6.70 -13.79
N ALA A 11 -15.45 -6.56 -15.06
CA ALA A 11 -16.26 -5.82 -16.03
C ALA A 11 -15.93 -6.21 -17.48
N GLN A 12 -16.90 -5.97 -18.38
CA GLN A 12 -16.69 -6.01 -19.81
C GLN A 12 -16.56 -4.57 -20.31
N ALA A 13 -15.37 -4.22 -20.84
CA ALA A 13 -15.09 -2.93 -21.46
C ALA A 13 -15.06 -3.07 -22.98
N GLU A 14 -15.12 -1.95 -23.72
CA GLU A 14 -14.98 -1.95 -25.18
C GLU A 14 -13.61 -2.51 -25.63
N SER A 15 -12.55 -2.22 -24.87
CA SER A 15 -11.19 -2.68 -25.17
C SER A 15 -10.88 -4.09 -24.71
N GLY A 16 -11.81 -4.77 -24.00
CA GLY A 16 -11.63 -6.14 -23.52
C GLY A 16 -12.25 -6.43 -22.16
N THR A 17 -11.88 -7.57 -21.60
CA THR A 17 -12.42 -8.06 -20.33
C THR A 17 -11.50 -7.66 -19.18
N LEU A 18 -12.03 -7.01 -18.16
CA LEU A 18 -11.34 -6.73 -16.92
C LEU A 18 -11.61 -7.86 -15.91
N VAL A 19 -10.55 -8.38 -15.34
CA VAL A 19 -10.60 -9.47 -14.36
C VAL A 19 -9.81 -9.15 -13.11
N VAL A 20 -10.20 -9.73 -11.99
CA VAL A 20 -9.45 -9.72 -10.74
C VAL A 20 -8.72 -11.05 -10.61
N ARG A 21 -7.44 -10.99 -10.32
CA ARG A 21 -6.60 -12.16 -10.06
C ARG A 21 -5.57 -11.89 -8.96
N LYS A 22 -5.02 -12.97 -8.40
CA LYS A 22 -3.91 -12.86 -7.45
C LYS A 22 -2.70 -12.25 -8.14
N SER A 23 -2.11 -11.21 -7.57
CA SER A 23 -0.97 -10.53 -8.14
C SER A 23 0.27 -11.43 -8.29
N GLY A 24 0.43 -12.37 -7.36
CA GLY A 24 1.64 -13.17 -7.24
C GLY A 24 2.85 -12.38 -6.75
N GLY A 25 2.66 -11.12 -6.37
CA GLY A 25 3.70 -10.23 -5.88
C GLY A 25 4.44 -10.78 -4.67
N THR A 26 5.70 -10.44 -4.57
CA THR A 26 6.59 -10.91 -3.52
C THR A 26 6.99 -9.79 -2.58
N MET A 27 7.36 -10.14 -1.36
CA MET A 27 8.00 -9.20 -0.44
C MET A 27 9.41 -8.87 -0.95
N ARG A 28 9.91 -7.70 -0.54
CA ARG A 28 11.32 -7.35 -0.72
C ARG A 28 12.19 -8.32 0.06
N GLY A 29 13.39 -8.63 -0.44
CA GLY A 29 14.39 -9.41 0.27
C GLY A 29 14.74 -8.78 1.64
N LEU A 30 15.02 -9.65 2.62
CA LEU A 30 15.25 -9.22 4.00
C LEU A 30 16.74 -8.95 4.28
N HIS A 31 17.65 -9.38 3.39
CA HIS A 31 19.10 -9.26 3.57
C HIS A 31 19.69 -8.32 2.53
N TRP A 32 20.78 -7.68 2.90
CA TRP A 32 21.51 -6.82 1.97
C TRP A 32 21.97 -7.61 0.74
N GLY A 33 21.65 -7.14 -0.44
CA GLY A 33 21.96 -7.81 -1.71
C GLY A 33 20.95 -8.86 -2.15
N GLU A 34 19.91 -9.15 -1.34
CA GLU A 34 18.74 -9.89 -1.81
C GLU A 34 17.92 -8.98 -2.68
N ASP A 35 17.77 -9.40 -3.91
CA ASP A 35 17.05 -8.64 -4.91
C ASP A 35 15.61 -9.13 -5.03
N ASP A 36 14.77 -8.29 -5.65
CA ASP A 36 13.36 -8.56 -5.93
C ASP A 36 13.13 -9.70 -6.91
N GLY A 37 14.20 -10.30 -7.42
CA GLY A 37 14.19 -11.41 -8.37
C GLY A 37 14.15 -12.81 -7.78
N GLU A 38 14.15 -12.96 -6.46
CA GLU A 38 14.17 -14.29 -5.85
C GLU A 38 12.94 -15.12 -6.19
N LYS A 39 13.15 -16.24 -6.85
CA LYS A 39 12.09 -17.16 -7.31
C LYS A 39 11.19 -17.67 -6.19
N ASN A 40 11.72 -17.78 -4.98
CA ASN A 40 11.04 -18.31 -3.80
C ASN A 40 10.75 -17.26 -2.74
N ALA A 41 10.86 -15.96 -3.05
CA ALA A 41 10.54 -14.90 -2.12
C ALA A 41 9.12 -15.06 -1.58
N PRO A 42 8.87 -14.79 -0.28
CA PRO A 42 7.54 -14.83 0.30
C PRO A 42 6.57 -13.93 -0.46
N LYS A 43 5.32 -14.35 -0.57
CA LYS A 43 4.27 -13.54 -1.19
C LYS A 43 3.90 -12.37 -0.28
N THR A 44 3.61 -11.22 -0.91
CA THR A 44 3.10 -10.06 -0.18
C THR A 44 1.69 -10.31 0.37
N ALA A 45 1.37 -9.68 1.49
CA ALA A 45 0.01 -9.70 2.03
C ALA A 45 -0.87 -8.65 1.33
N ASP A 46 -2.17 -8.88 1.30
CA ASP A 46 -3.14 -7.88 0.84
C ASP A 46 -3.37 -6.83 1.94
N ILE A 47 -2.60 -5.73 1.90
CA ILE A 47 -2.69 -4.64 2.87
C ILE A 47 -3.98 -3.81 2.75
N LEU A 48 -4.76 -4.00 1.69
CA LEU A 48 -6.10 -3.42 1.53
C LEU A 48 -7.19 -4.25 2.21
N ASN A 49 -6.86 -5.46 2.67
CA ASN A 49 -7.79 -6.40 3.28
C ASN A 49 -7.69 -6.35 4.82
N PRO A 50 -8.76 -5.94 5.54
CA PRO A 50 -8.73 -5.85 7.00
C PRO A 50 -8.37 -7.16 7.70
N ALA A 51 -8.80 -8.31 7.14
CA ALA A 51 -8.49 -9.61 7.73
C ALA A 51 -7.00 -9.94 7.61
N ALA A 52 -6.37 -9.61 6.47
CA ALA A 52 -4.94 -9.81 6.28
C ALA A 52 -4.11 -8.89 7.19
N VAL A 53 -4.49 -7.62 7.32
CA VAL A 53 -3.83 -6.67 8.23
C VAL A 53 -3.99 -7.09 9.70
N SER A 54 -5.18 -7.53 10.11
CA SER A 54 -5.39 -8.07 11.47
C SER A 54 -4.51 -9.28 11.73
N ARG A 55 -4.39 -10.19 10.75
CA ARG A 55 -3.52 -11.36 10.88
C ARG A 55 -2.04 -10.98 10.94
N PHE A 56 -1.62 -9.98 10.18
CA PHE A 56 -0.26 -9.44 10.26
C PHE A 56 0.05 -8.89 11.66
N ILE A 57 -0.86 -8.11 12.24
CA ILE A 57 -0.71 -7.61 13.61
C ILE A 57 -0.58 -8.76 14.60
N GLU A 58 -1.46 -9.75 14.52
CA GLU A 58 -1.44 -10.92 15.41
C GLU A 58 -0.10 -11.67 15.35
N LEU A 59 0.42 -11.90 14.14
CA LEU A 59 1.66 -12.66 13.95
C LEU A 59 2.92 -11.86 14.29
N THR A 60 2.88 -10.55 14.19
CA THR A 60 4.06 -9.68 14.33
C THR A 60 3.95 -8.82 15.58
N HIS A 61 3.06 -7.85 15.61
CA HIS A 61 2.96 -6.84 16.65
C HIS A 61 2.60 -7.43 18.02
N GLU A 62 1.61 -8.33 18.07
CA GLU A 62 1.23 -9.02 19.30
C GLU A 62 2.35 -9.95 19.81
N ALA A 63 3.11 -10.55 18.90
CA ALA A 63 4.25 -11.37 19.29
C ALA A 63 5.33 -10.51 19.97
N TYR A 64 5.69 -9.37 19.40
CA TYR A 64 6.61 -8.42 20.03
C TYR A 64 6.08 -7.89 21.36
N TYR A 65 4.80 -7.50 21.43
CA TYR A 65 4.21 -6.98 22.65
C TYR A 65 4.22 -8.02 23.77
N ARG A 66 3.88 -9.27 23.48
CA ARG A 66 3.90 -10.35 24.48
C ARG A 66 5.26 -10.53 25.14
N GLU A 67 6.33 -10.44 24.36
CA GLU A 67 7.69 -10.67 24.83
C GLU A 67 8.37 -9.42 25.43
N LEU A 68 7.97 -8.21 24.98
CA LEU A 68 8.70 -6.97 25.24
C LEU A 68 7.83 -5.86 25.86
N LYS A 69 6.64 -6.17 26.36
CA LYS A 69 5.66 -5.17 26.84
C LYS A 69 6.21 -4.21 27.89
N GLU A 70 7.13 -4.65 28.73
CA GLU A 70 7.75 -3.83 29.79
C GLU A 70 8.59 -2.66 29.22
N TYR A 71 9.02 -2.75 27.97
CA TYR A 71 9.81 -1.73 27.28
C TYR A 71 8.95 -0.78 26.45
N PHE A 72 7.66 -1.08 26.27
CA PHE A 72 6.78 -0.25 25.45
C PHE A 72 6.50 1.09 26.13
N GLY A 73 6.56 2.17 25.34
CA GLY A 73 6.41 3.54 25.82
C GLY A 73 7.64 4.13 26.53
N THR A 74 8.70 3.33 26.69
CA THR A 74 9.98 3.77 27.28
C THR A 74 11.14 3.58 26.31
N THR A 75 11.58 2.34 26.13
CA THR A 75 12.65 1.99 25.19
C THR A 75 12.12 1.77 23.78
N ILE A 76 10.98 1.08 23.67
CA ILE A 76 10.27 0.89 22.41
C ILE A 76 9.21 2.00 22.30
N ILE A 77 9.49 2.98 21.46
CA ILE A 77 8.64 4.16 21.30
C ILE A 77 7.71 4.09 20.08
N GLY A 78 7.94 3.14 19.17
CA GLY A 78 7.12 2.98 17.97
C GLY A 78 7.43 1.73 17.17
N PHE A 79 6.55 1.42 16.24
CA PHE A 79 6.80 0.53 15.12
C PHE A 79 7.03 1.35 13.86
N PHE A 80 8.02 0.94 13.08
CA PHE A 80 8.36 1.60 11.82
C PHE A 80 7.80 0.80 10.64
N THR A 81 7.09 1.47 9.71
CA THR A 81 6.67 0.91 8.44
C THR A 81 7.42 1.60 7.30
N ASP A 82 7.99 0.77 6.43
CA ASP A 82 8.91 1.18 5.37
C ASP A 82 8.33 0.83 4.01
N GLU A 83 7.83 1.82 3.28
CA GLU A 83 7.35 1.74 1.89
C GLU A 83 6.47 0.50 1.59
N PRO A 84 5.38 0.24 2.31
CA PRO A 84 4.55 -0.92 2.09
C PRO A 84 3.93 -0.90 0.69
N SER A 85 4.23 -1.91 -0.13
CA SER A 85 3.71 -2.01 -1.49
C SER A 85 2.43 -2.84 -1.55
N ILE A 86 1.36 -2.29 -2.14
CA ILE A 86 0.06 -2.96 -2.26
C ILE A 86 0.17 -4.23 -3.12
N LEU A 87 0.85 -4.18 -4.25
CA LEU A 87 0.98 -5.32 -5.17
C LEU A 87 2.15 -6.23 -4.83
N GLY A 88 3.09 -5.75 -4.02
CA GLY A 88 4.38 -6.39 -3.86
C GLY A 88 5.28 -6.16 -5.07
N ARG A 89 6.42 -6.84 -5.08
CA ARG A 89 7.42 -6.76 -6.14
C ARG A 89 7.21 -7.84 -7.19
N ASN A 90 7.88 -7.70 -8.32
CA ASN A 90 7.80 -8.61 -9.47
C ASN A 90 6.41 -8.71 -10.12
N VAL A 91 5.62 -7.63 -10.03
CA VAL A 91 4.30 -7.52 -10.66
C VAL A 91 4.33 -6.46 -11.74
N SER A 92 3.78 -6.78 -12.89
CA SER A 92 3.63 -5.84 -14.00
C SER A 92 2.29 -6.00 -14.70
N GLY A 93 1.77 -4.90 -15.26
CA GLY A 93 0.53 -4.92 -16.03
C GLY A 93 -0.71 -5.26 -15.19
N MET A 94 -0.69 -4.94 -13.90
CA MET A 94 -1.80 -5.07 -12.96
C MET A 94 -1.99 -3.77 -12.20
N PHE A 95 -3.22 -3.57 -11.74
CA PHE A 95 -3.57 -2.48 -10.83
C PHE A 95 -4.12 -3.05 -9.52
N PRO A 96 -3.87 -2.40 -8.36
CA PRO A 96 -4.33 -2.87 -7.06
C PRO A 96 -5.83 -3.11 -7.00
N TRP A 97 -6.21 -4.23 -6.40
CA TRP A 97 -7.59 -4.58 -6.12
C TRP A 97 -7.66 -5.47 -4.88
N THR A 98 -8.79 -5.46 -4.18
CA THR A 98 -8.99 -6.32 -3.01
C THR A 98 -10.42 -6.81 -2.94
N HIS A 99 -10.65 -7.85 -2.15
CA HIS A 99 -12.00 -8.37 -1.92
C HIS A 99 -12.94 -7.28 -1.38
N GLY A 100 -14.15 -7.22 -1.94
CA GLY A 100 -15.17 -6.23 -1.57
C GLY A 100 -14.95 -4.82 -2.14
N PHE A 101 -13.83 -4.53 -2.81
CA PHE A 101 -13.56 -3.21 -3.37
C PHE A 101 -14.49 -2.84 -4.54
N ALA A 102 -14.93 -3.84 -5.32
CA ALA A 102 -15.92 -3.63 -6.38
C ALA A 102 -17.22 -3.00 -5.86
N GLU A 103 -17.70 -3.46 -4.72
CA GLU A 103 -18.91 -2.90 -4.10
C GLU A 103 -18.69 -1.48 -3.57
N ILE A 104 -17.53 -1.21 -2.98
CA ILE A 104 -17.14 0.15 -2.54
C ILE A 104 -17.14 1.10 -3.74
N PHE A 105 -16.46 0.69 -4.82
CA PHE A 105 -16.34 1.49 -6.05
C PHE A 105 -17.71 1.77 -6.68
N ARG A 106 -18.55 0.74 -6.81
CA ARG A 106 -19.91 0.86 -7.35
C ARG A 106 -20.80 1.78 -6.49
N ARG A 107 -20.75 1.68 -5.16
CA ARG A 107 -21.50 2.53 -4.24
C ARG A 107 -21.09 4.00 -4.32
N ALA A 108 -19.83 4.26 -4.63
CA ALA A 108 -19.33 5.60 -4.86
C ALA A 108 -19.70 6.17 -6.25
N GLY A 109 -20.45 5.42 -7.06
CA GLY A 109 -20.88 5.82 -8.40
C GLY A 109 -19.94 5.39 -9.52
N GLY A 110 -18.91 4.59 -9.23
CA GLY A 110 -17.92 4.15 -10.21
C GLY A 110 -18.44 3.08 -11.18
N ASN A 111 -18.01 3.17 -12.42
CA ASN A 111 -18.22 2.18 -13.47
C ASN A 111 -16.92 1.44 -13.76
N ALA A 112 -16.83 0.17 -13.35
CA ALA A 112 -15.61 -0.63 -13.50
C ALA A 112 -15.17 -0.82 -14.95
N ALA A 113 -16.07 -0.80 -15.93
CA ALA A 113 -15.68 -0.92 -17.35
C ALA A 113 -14.76 0.23 -17.80
N ASN A 114 -14.91 1.42 -17.24
CA ASN A 114 -14.10 2.60 -17.56
C ASN A 114 -12.68 2.52 -16.99
N LEU A 115 -12.41 1.60 -16.04
CA LEU A 115 -11.07 1.34 -15.52
C LEU A 115 -10.13 0.70 -16.54
N ALA A 116 -10.64 0.26 -17.69
CA ALA A 116 -9.80 -0.15 -18.82
C ALA A 116 -8.82 0.95 -19.24
N ALA A 117 -9.17 2.22 -19.02
CA ALA A 117 -8.32 3.38 -19.31
C ALA A 117 -6.99 3.37 -18.52
N LEU A 118 -6.93 2.73 -17.35
CA LEU A 118 -5.69 2.58 -16.57
C LEU A 118 -4.59 1.87 -17.38
N PHE A 119 -4.96 0.86 -18.18
CA PHE A 119 -4.00 0.07 -18.97
C PHE A 119 -3.45 0.85 -20.18
N ASP A 120 -4.14 1.89 -20.59
CA ASP A 120 -3.71 2.79 -21.68
C ASP A 120 -3.06 4.08 -21.13
N GLY A 121 -2.89 4.21 -19.82
CA GLY A 121 -2.39 5.42 -19.18
C GLY A 121 -3.32 6.64 -19.35
N ARG A 122 -4.60 6.41 -19.61
CA ARG A 122 -5.60 7.46 -19.79
C ARG A 122 -6.34 7.72 -18.48
N GLU A 123 -6.67 8.97 -18.26
CA GLU A 123 -7.40 9.40 -17.08
C GLU A 123 -8.88 9.72 -17.42
N ASN A 124 -9.80 9.34 -16.54
CA ASN A 124 -11.20 9.69 -16.57
C ASN A 124 -11.75 9.81 -15.15
N ASP A 125 -13.04 10.13 -14.98
CA ASP A 125 -13.64 10.29 -13.65
C ASP A 125 -13.58 9.01 -12.82
N ASP A 126 -13.74 7.85 -13.45
CA ASP A 126 -13.70 6.56 -12.77
C ASP A 126 -12.27 6.16 -12.36
N THR A 127 -11.27 6.48 -13.15
CA THR A 127 -9.86 6.23 -12.75
C THR A 127 -9.45 7.17 -11.60
N ARG A 128 -9.89 8.42 -11.60
CA ARG A 128 -9.68 9.35 -10.47
C ARG A 128 -10.38 8.86 -9.20
N LEU A 129 -11.63 8.43 -9.33
CA LEU A 129 -12.38 7.84 -8.22
C LEU A 129 -11.69 6.58 -7.68
N TYR A 130 -11.21 5.72 -8.57
CA TYR A 130 -10.46 4.51 -8.21
C TYR A 130 -9.24 4.85 -7.37
N HIS A 131 -8.36 5.74 -7.82
CA HIS A 131 -7.16 6.13 -7.08
C HIS A 131 -7.50 6.74 -5.71
N LYS A 132 -8.51 7.61 -5.67
CA LYS A 132 -8.98 8.20 -4.40
C LYS A 132 -9.44 7.14 -3.41
N LEU A 133 -10.29 6.21 -3.84
CA LEU A 133 -10.83 5.15 -2.97
C LEU A 133 -9.74 4.15 -2.56
N LEU A 134 -8.79 3.88 -3.45
CA LEU A 134 -7.64 3.01 -3.16
C LEU A 134 -6.78 3.60 -2.03
N LEU A 135 -6.40 4.88 -2.15
CA LEU A 135 -5.61 5.59 -1.14
C LEU A 135 -6.36 5.68 0.20
N GLN A 136 -7.65 6.01 0.17
CA GLN A 136 -8.48 5.99 1.37
C GLN A 136 -8.51 4.59 2.02
N ARG A 137 -8.69 3.55 1.23
CA ARG A 137 -8.72 2.16 1.71
C ARG A 137 -7.40 1.75 2.34
N GLU A 138 -6.28 2.04 1.69
CA GLU A 138 -4.95 1.79 2.23
C GLU A 138 -4.74 2.54 3.55
N GLY A 139 -5.06 3.83 3.56
CA GLY A 139 -4.98 4.67 4.75
C GLY A 139 -5.78 4.12 5.93
N GLU A 140 -7.04 3.76 5.73
CA GLU A 140 -7.92 3.27 6.80
C GLU A 140 -7.56 1.86 7.27
N VAL A 141 -7.29 0.96 6.32
CA VAL A 141 -7.11 -0.47 6.60
C VAL A 141 -5.70 -0.77 7.09
N TYR A 142 -4.68 -0.28 6.41
CA TYR A 142 -3.29 -0.55 6.80
C TYR A 142 -2.81 0.45 7.86
N TYR A 143 -2.54 1.68 7.47
CA TYR A 143 -1.94 2.67 8.37
C TYR A 143 -2.83 2.98 9.58
N GLY A 144 -4.13 3.16 9.37
CA GLY A 144 -5.07 3.43 10.44
C GLY A 144 -5.20 2.30 11.45
N THR A 145 -5.14 1.05 11.00
CA THR A 145 -5.20 -0.09 11.91
C THR A 145 -3.91 -0.25 12.71
N LEU A 146 -2.74 -0.12 12.07
CA LEU A 146 -1.45 -0.11 12.76
C LEU A 146 -1.34 1.04 13.76
N SER A 147 -1.74 2.25 13.36
CA SER A 147 -1.74 3.43 14.22
C SER A 147 -2.59 3.24 15.48
N ARG A 148 -3.81 2.73 15.31
CA ARG A 148 -4.71 2.43 16.44
C ARG A 148 -4.10 1.39 17.38
N TRP A 149 -3.51 0.33 16.83
CA TRP A 149 -2.83 -0.69 17.63
C TRP A 149 -1.65 -0.10 18.42
N CYS A 150 -0.77 0.64 17.75
CA CYS A 150 0.38 1.30 18.40
C CYS A 150 -0.09 2.21 19.54
N LYS A 151 -1.07 3.07 19.29
CA LYS A 151 -1.63 3.98 20.28
C LYS A 151 -2.24 3.23 21.49
N ALA A 152 -2.93 2.12 21.27
CA ALA A 152 -3.50 1.30 22.32
C ALA A 152 -2.43 0.66 23.23
N HIS A 153 -1.20 0.52 22.72
CA HIS A 153 -0.05 -0.06 23.41
C HIS A 153 0.98 0.99 23.89
N GLY A 154 0.59 2.28 23.90
CA GLY A 154 1.43 3.38 24.41
C GLY A 154 2.64 3.74 23.57
N ILE A 155 2.63 3.38 22.28
CA ILE A 155 3.69 3.68 21.31
C ILE A 155 3.12 4.38 20.06
N GLY A 156 3.98 4.81 19.14
CA GLY A 156 3.58 5.46 17.89
C GLY A 156 3.78 4.59 16.65
N LEU A 157 2.97 4.80 15.62
CA LEU A 157 3.33 4.39 14.27
C LEU A 157 4.32 5.41 13.71
N MET A 158 5.42 4.95 13.15
CA MET A 158 6.50 5.75 12.56
C MET A 158 6.78 5.27 11.14
N GLY A 159 7.42 6.11 10.33
CA GLY A 159 7.83 5.71 8.98
C GLY A 159 7.20 6.55 7.89
N HIS A 160 7.04 5.99 6.71
CA HIS A 160 6.56 6.70 5.52
C HIS A 160 5.81 5.76 4.56
N PRO A 161 4.95 6.33 3.68
CA PRO A 161 4.23 5.57 2.66
C PRO A 161 5.14 5.11 1.52
N HIS A 162 4.61 4.27 0.65
CA HIS A 162 5.32 3.77 -0.52
C HIS A 162 5.63 4.89 -1.52
N GLN A 163 4.70 5.79 -1.74
CA GLN A 163 4.89 6.95 -2.63
C GLN A 163 5.21 8.19 -1.80
N SER A 164 6.20 8.95 -2.23
CA SER A 164 6.64 10.17 -1.52
C SER A 164 5.60 11.28 -1.49
N ASP A 165 4.64 11.27 -2.40
CA ASP A 165 3.56 12.24 -2.54
C ASP A 165 2.23 11.80 -1.91
N ASP A 166 2.16 10.62 -1.30
CA ASP A 166 0.99 10.13 -0.56
C ASP A 166 0.83 10.83 0.80
N ILE A 167 0.77 12.15 0.81
CA ILE A 167 0.72 13.00 2.02
C ILE A 167 -0.54 12.71 2.85
N GLU A 168 -1.66 12.32 2.22
CA GLU A 168 -2.92 12.10 2.93
C GLU A 168 -2.81 11.01 3.99
N VAL A 169 -1.97 10.01 3.81
CA VAL A 169 -1.81 8.91 4.78
C VAL A 169 -0.91 9.28 5.96
N GLU A 170 -0.16 10.36 5.89
CA GLU A 170 0.72 10.84 6.97
C GLU A 170 -0.04 11.16 8.27
N LYS A 171 -1.32 11.49 8.18
CA LYS A 171 -2.19 11.69 9.36
C LYS A 171 -2.29 10.48 10.29
N TYR A 172 -1.92 9.29 9.83
CA TYR A 172 -1.92 8.07 10.65
C TYR A 172 -0.62 7.85 11.43
N PHE A 173 0.44 8.58 11.08
CA PHE A 173 1.74 8.45 11.74
C PHE A 173 1.81 9.36 12.97
N ALA A 174 2.38 8.84 14.06
CA ALA A 174 2.79 9.65 15.21
C ALA A 174 4.09 10.40 14.91
N VAL A 175 4.96 9.79 14.10
CA VAL A 175 6.19 10.39 13.59
C VAL A 175 6.23 10.11 12.09
N PRO A 176 5.72 11.03 11.27
CA PRO A 176 5.80 10.92 9.82
C PRO A 176 7.25 11.06 9.34
N GLY A 177 7.57 10.38 8.27
CA GLY A 177 8.91 10.38 7.70
C GLY A 177 8.93 10.48 6.18
N GLN A 178 10.13 10.58 5.66
CA GLN A 178 10.40 10.54 4.24
C GLN A 178 11.75 9.87 4.00
N ASP A 179 11.79 8.89 3.11
CA ASP A 179 13.07 8.37 2.62
C ASP A 179 13.62 9.34 1.56
N LEU A 180 14.55 10.19 1.98
CA LEU A 180 15.13 11.22 1.15
C LEU A 180 16.48 10.76 0.63
N VAL A 181 16.55 10.36 -0.64
CA VAL A 181 17.82 10.05 -1.32
C VAL A 181 18.38 11.28 -2.04
N LEU A 182 19.70 11.43 -2.08
CA LEU A 182 20.37 12.59 -2.68
C LEU A 182 19.96 12.90 -4.11
N ARG A 183 19.63 11.87 -4.92
CA ARG A 183 19.14 12.05 -6.30
C ARG A 183 17.86 12.89 -6.39
N TRP A 184 17.07 12.92 -5.33
CA TRP A 184 15.80 13.66 -5.27
C TRP A 184 16.00 15.13 -4.96
N LEU A 185 17.22 15.52 -4.59
CA LEU A 185 17.64 16.89 -4.42
C LEU A 185 18.19 17.51 -5.71
N ALA A 186 18.30 16.73 -6.80
CA ALA A 186 18.76 17.21 -8.11
C ALA A 186 17.58 17.79 -8.90
N PRO A 187 17.53 19.10 -9.17
CA PRO A 187 16.40 19.76 -9.82
C PRO A 187 16.03 19.20 -11.20
N GLU A 188 16.99 18.62 -11.90
CA GLU A 188 16.83 18.04 -13.24
C GLU A 188 16.26 16.62 -13.28
N LYS A 189 15.97 16.01 -12.11
CA LYS A 189 15.55 14.60 -12.00
C LYS A 189 14.45 14.42 -10.97
N ASP A 190 13.26 14.88 -11.24
CA ASP A 190 12.09 14.72 -10.36
C ASP A 190 12.30 15.14 -8.88
N GLY A 191 13.47 15.73 -8.57
CA GLY A 191 13.86 16.08 -7.23
C GLY A 191 12.98 17.16 -6.60
N LEU A 192 12.33 17.99 -7.40
CA LEU A 192 11.42 19.01 -6.90
C LEU A 192 10.18 18.40 -6.22
N ALA A 193 9.60 17.36 -6.82
CA ALA A 193 8.43 16.69 -6.23
C ALA A 193 8.77 16.04 -4.87
N GLY A 194 9.94 15.41 -4.77
CA GLY A 194 10.43 14.84 -3.51
C GLY A 194 10.68 15.90 -2.43
N ILE A 195 11.24 17.05 -2.80
CA ILE A 195 11.45 18.18 -1.88
C ILE A 195 10.11 18.72 -1.39
N ASP A 196 9.16 18.96 -2.29
CA ASP A 196 7.86 19.51 -1.94
C ASP A 196 7.09 18.59 -0.99
N SER A 197 7.06 17.28 -1.26
CA SER A 197 6.39 16.32 -0.37
C SER A 197 7.09 16.21 0.99
N THR A 198 8.41 16.27 1.03
CA THR A 198 9.17 16.29 2.28
C THR A 198 8.84 17.53 3.10
N MET A 199 8.81 18.71 2.49
CA MET A 199 8.45 19.95 3.18
C MET A 199 7.02 19.95 3.70
N ALA A 200 6.10 19.31 2.98
CA ALA A 200 4.71 19.16 3.42
C ALA A 200 4.53 18.22 4.63
N LYS A 201 5.48 17.33 4.86
CA LYS A 201 5.47 16.39 6.01
C LYS A 201 6.14 16.94 7.26
N CYS A 202 6.99 17.94 7.10
CA CYS A 202 7.67 18.63 8.22
C CYS A 202 6.87 19.77 8.77
#